data_521e43f731c98588ced5574cd5a26a6b
#
_entry.id   521e43f731c98588ced5574cd5a26a6b
#
_cell.length_a   1.000
_cell.length_b   1.000
_cell.length_c   1.000
_cell.angle_alpha   90.00
_cell.angle_beta   90.00
_cell.angle_gamma   90.00
#
_symmetry.space_group_name_H-M   'P 1'
#
loop_
_entity.id
_entity.type
_entity.pdbx_description
1 polymer ?
#
loop_
_entity_poly.entity_id
_entity_poly.type
_entity_poly.pdbx_seq_one_letter_code
_entity_poly.pdbx_strand_id
1 'polypeptide(L)'
;MEGPLRTPPIDRSRELLKTAREEIFKSVNGVDLPVYIWEPEPDKAPPYPKSVAAFFFSSGWDNGQIAQFAPHCVYFASRGMTTMCFDYRVSARHPGSGPLQAMADARSAIRWIRMNAVELGVNPGKIIGVGGSGGGHAIASAAILNGFDDPSDVTDCSPVPNAVVLFNPVMDTWSRHAPYQDRWPDNASRKAADLYRGIKAGFPPMLIMHGTEDRVVPFDGSYTFARKSSKKKNICRFIEFDGKGHGFFNFNLSFEMYEATLMAMDEFFVELGFIEPDPNAGLGKDEAL
;
A
#
# COMPACT_ATOMS: atom_id res chain seq x y z
N MET A 1 13.52 -28.34 -29.70
CA MET A 1 13.67 -28.28 -28.23
C MET A 1 12.84 -27.12 -27.76
N GLU A 2 11.64 -27.40 -27.26
CA GLU A 2 10.79 -26.39 -26.63
C GLU A 2 11.45 -25.97 -25.31
N GLY A 3 11.77 -24.70 -25.19
CA GLY A 3 12.25 -24.14 -23.92
C GLY A 3 11.17 -24.26 -22.84
N PRO A 4 11.52 -24.24 -21.55
CA PRO A 4 10.56 -24.39 -20.47
C PRO A 4 9.44 -23.34 -20.63
N LEU A 5 8.18 -23.79 -20.67
CA LEU A 5 7.00 -22.95 -20.64
C LEU A 5 7.13 -21.97 -19.47
N ARG A 6 7.36 -20.70 -19.77
CA ARG A 6 7.38 -19.65 -18.73
C ARG A 6 5.95 -19.49 -18.23
N THR A 7 5.71 -19.83 -16.98
CA THR A 7 4.44 -19.55 -16.30
C THR A 7 4.10 -18.07 -16.49
N PRO A 8 2.87 -17.74 -16.88
CA PRO A 8 2.47 -16.35 -17.03
C PRO A 8 2.75 -15.55 -15.74
N PRO A 9 3.20 -14.31 -15.84
CA PRO A 9 3.57 -13.50 -14.68
C PRO A 9 2.48 -13.35 -13.60
N ILE A 10 1.20 -13.30 -13.99
CA ILE A 10 0.05 -13.26 -13.06
C ILE A 10 0.01 -14.50 -12.16
N ASP A 11 0.31 -15.67 -12.69
CA ASP A 11 0.34 -16.91 -11.92
C ASP A 11 1.44 -16.92 -10.89
N ARG A 12 2.57 -16.24 -11.16
CA ARG A 12 3.69 -16.15 -10.24
C ARG A 12 3.34 -15.37 -8.96
N SER A 13 2.63 -14.25 -9.06
CA SER A 13 2.16 -13.52 -7.87
C SER A 13 1.13 -14.33 -7.08
N ARG A 14 0.25 -15.07 -7.75
CA ARG A 14 -0.71 -15.96 -7.10
C ARG A 14 -0.03 -17.15 -6.44
N GLU A 15 1.00 -17.73 -7.04
CA GLU A 15 1.78 -18.81 -6.40
C GLU A 15 2.48 -18.30 -5.14
N LEU A 16 3.04 -17.08 -5.18
CA LEU A 16 3.62 -16.47 -3.98
C LEU A 16 2.56 -16.23 -2.89
N LEU A 17 1.35 -15.85 -3.25
CA LEU A 17 0.26 -15.66 -2.27
C LEU A 17 -0.02 -16.96 -1.48
N LYS A 18 0.10 -18.12 -2.11
CA LYS A 18 -0.12 -19.43 -1.47
C LYS A 18 0.93 -19.76 -0.39
N THR A 19 2.06 -19.06 -0.34
CA THR A 19 3.09 -19.25 0.68
C THR A 19 2.80 -18.48 1.97
N ALA A 20 1.79 -17.61 1.96
CA ALA A 20 1.40 -16.82 3.11
C ALA A 20 0.52 -17.61 4.07
N ARG A 21 0.57 -17.25 5.35
CA ARG A 21 -0.45 -17.64 6.33
C ARG A 21 -1.67 -16.75 6.12
N GLU A 22 -2.86 -17.34 6.06
CA GLU A 22 -4.12 -16.64 5.93
C GLU A 22 -4.84 -16.51 7.28
N GLU A 23 -5.35 -15.31 7.57
CA GLU A 23 -6.23 -15.02 8.70
C GLU A 23 -7.40 -14.14 8.26
N ILE A 24 -8.46 -14.07 9.04
CA ILE A 24 -9.56 -13.13 8.84
C ILE A 24 -9.34 -11.93 9.76
N PHE A 25 -9.08 -10.75 9.18
CA PHE A 25 -8.88 -9.55 9.97
C PHE A 25 -10.18 -8.79 10.26
N LYS A 26 -11.22 -9.05 9.47
CA LYS A 26 -12.52 -8.38 9.60
C LYS A 26 -13.64 -9.27 9.05
N SER A 27 -14.75 -9.32 9.79
CA SER A 27 -16.02 -9.87 9.30
C SER A 27 -17.08 -8.77 9.36
N VAL A 28 -17.69 -8.45 8.25
CA VAL A 28 -18.66 -7.36 8.14
C VAL A 28 -19.79 -7.74 7.19
N ASN A 29 -21.05 -7.65 7.66
CA ASN A 29 -22.25 -7.98 6.89
C ASN A 29 -22.21 -9.38 6.24
N GLY A 30 -21.65 -10.37 6.94
CA GLY A 30 -21.52 -11.75 6.44
C GLY A 30 -20.39 -11.94 5.41
N VAL A 31 -19.51 -10.96 5.26
CA VAL A 31 -18.32 -11.02 4.42
C VAL A 31 -17.07 -11.09 5.30
N ASP A 32 -16.27 -12.12 5.10
CA ASP A 32 -14.96 -12.28 5.71
C ASP A 32 -13.89 -11.68 4.80
N LEU A 33 -13.09 -10.77 5.36
CA LEU A 33 -11.97 -10.14 4.67
C LEU A 33 -10.67 -10.78 5.18
N PRO A 34 -9.97 -11.54 4.32
CA PRO A 34 -8.71 -12.17 4.69
C PRO A 34 -7.55 -11.19 4.66
N VAL A 35 -6.53 -11.54 5.43
CA VAL A 35 -5.18 -11.01 5.37
C VAL A 35 -4.19 -12.14 5.14
N TYR A 36 -3.25 -11.94 4.23
CA TYR A 36 -2.19 -12.88 3.89
C TYR A 36 -0.89 -12.38 4.47
N ILE A 37 -0.23 -13.19 5.32
CA ILE A 37 0.87 -12.78 6.19
C ILE A 37 2.13 -13.57 5.84
N TRP A 38 3.23 -12.88 5.62
CA TRP A 38 4.57 -13.44 5.56
C TRP A 38 5.38 -12.94 6.76
N GLU A 39 6.00 -13.86 7.44
CA GLU A 39 6.94 -13.58 8.51
C GLU A 39 8.38 -13.79 8.02
N PRO A 40 9.35 -13.07 8.57
CA PRO A 40 10.75 -13.32 8.24
C PRO A 40 11.17 -14.71 8.71
N GLU A 41 12.09 -15.34 7.96
CA GLU A 41 12.74 -16.54 8.44
C GLU A 41 13.43 -16.28 9.79
N PRO A 42 13.55 -17.28 10.68
CA PRO A 42 14.07 -17.08 12.03
C PRO A 42 15.47 -16.43 12.10
N ASP A 43 16.34 -16.71 11.12
CA ASP A 43 17.69 -16.14 11.00
C ASP A 43 17.69 -14.69 10.46
N LYS A 44 16.59 -14.24 9.89
CA LYS A 44 16.36 -12.87 9.40
C LYS A 44 15.52 -12.02 10.34
N ALA A 45 14.86 -12.65 11.31
CA ALA A 45 14.03 -11.93 12.27
C ALA A 45 14.90 -11.10 13.21
N PRO A 46 14.60 -9.80 13.41
CA PRO A 46 15.31 -8.98 14.38
C PRO A 46 15.03 -9.49 15.81
N PRO A 47 15.94 -9.22 16.76
CA PRO A 47 15.76 -9.64 18.16
C PRO A 47 14.73 -8.80 18.94
N TYR A 48 14.07 -7.86 18.27
CA TYR A 48 13.04 -6.96 18.80
C TYR A 48 11.75 -7.10 17.97
N PRO A 49 10.59 -6.58 18.47
CA PRO A 49 9.34 -6.65 17.72
C PRO A 49 9.45 -6.06 16.32
N LYS A 50 9.06 -6.85 15.32
CA LYS A 50 9.21 -6.57 13.89
C LYS A 50 8.42 -5.35 13.44
N SER A 51 8.92 -4.60 12.46
CA SER A 51 8.11 -3.63 11.70
C SER A 51 7.12 -4.34 10.79
N VAL A 52 6.03 -3.67 10.44
CA VAL A 52 4.99 -4.21 9.55
C VAL A 52 4.88 -3.38 8.28
N ALA A 53 4.77 -4.04 7.12
CA ALA A 53 4.30 -3.43 5.88
C ALA A 53 2.94 -4.02 5.49
N ALA A 54 1.90 -3.19 5.49
CA ALA A 54 0.52 -3.54 5.19
C ALA A 54 0.15 -3.05 3.78
N PHE A 55 -0.11 -3.99 2.86
CA PHE A 55 -0.31 -3.73 1.44
C PHE A 55 -1.79 -3.79 1.04
N PHE A 56 -2.22 -2.79 0.25
CA PHE A 56 -3.56 -2.62 -0.30
C PHE A 56 -3.49 -2.53 -1.82
N PHE A 57 -4.05 -3.51 -2.51
CA PHE A 57 -3.93 -3.67 -3.96
C PHE A 57 -4.62 -2.55 -4.76
N SER A 58 -4.21 -2.38 -6.02
CA SER A 58 -4.87 -1.46 -6.96
C SER A 58 -6.21 -2.00 -7.41
N SER A 59 -7.27 -1.22 -7.34
CA SER A 59 -8.62 -1.70 -7.67
C SER A 59 -9.52 -0.68 -8.36
N GLY A 60 -9.21 0.62 -8.21
CA GLY A 60 -10.19 1.66 -8.48
C GLY A 60 -11.49 1.49 -7.68
N TRP A 61 -11.49 0.71 -6.59
CA TRP A 61 -12.62 0.34 -5.73
C TRP A 61 -13.66 -0.60 -6.39
N ASP A 62 -13.36 -1.10 -7.56
CA ASP A 62 -14.22 -2.03 -8.29
C ASP A 62 -13.66 -3.44 -8.32
N ASN A 63 -12.50 -3.64 -8.93
CA ASN A 63 -11.88 -4.94 -9.06
C ASN A 63 -10.36 -4.86 -8.90
N GLY A 64 -9.74 -5.90 -8.34
CA GLY A 64 -8.30 -5.96 -8.15
C GLY A 64 -7.87 -7.33 -7.64
N GLN A 65 -6.56 -7.53 -7.58
CA GLN A 65 -5.97 -8.81 -7.17
C GLN A 65 -5.15 -8.63 -5.91
N ILE A 66 -5.53 -9.32 -4.85
CA ILE A 66 -4.82 -9.31 -3.56
C ILE A 66 -3.37 -9.75 -3.70
N ALA A 67 -3.08 -10.64 -4.66
CA ALA A 67 -1.73 -11.12 -4.95
C ALA A 67 -0.79 -10.06 -5.57
N GLN A 68 -1.29 -8.88 -5.94
CA GLN A 68 -0.50 -7.86 -6.63
C GLN A 68 0.83 -7.56 -5.94
N PHE A 69 0.81 -7.43 -4.62
CA PHE A 69 1.96 -7.09 -3.81
C PHE A 69 2.65 -8.28 -3.14
N ALA A 70 2.25 -9.52 -3.44
CA ALA A 70 2.92 -10.70 -2.89
C ALA A 70 4.45 -10.73 -3.15
N PRO A 71 4.97 -10.34 -4.34
CA PRO A 71 6.41 -10.23 -4.54
C PRO A 71 7.11 -9.23 -3.62
N HIS A 72 6.47 -8.08 -3.34
CA HIS A 72 6.97 -7.09 -2.39
C HIS A 72 6.96 -7.63 -0.95
N CYS A 73 5.89 -8.35 -0.59
CA CYS A 73 5.79 -8.98 0.72
C CYS A 73 6.90 -9.99 0.96
N VAL A 74 7.17 -10.87 0.01
CA VAL A 74 8.27 -11.85 0.11
C VAL A 74 9.63 -11.16 0.26
N TYR A 75 9.88 -10.10 -0.52
CA TYR A 75 11.12 -9.35 -0.39
C TYR A 75 11.27 -8.71 1.00
N PHE A 76 10.27 -7.95 1.48
CA PHE A 76 10.40 -7.29 2.78
C PHE A 76 10.35 -8.26 3.96
N ALA A 77 9.74 -9.44 3.82
CA ALA A 77 9.88 -10.51 4.80
C ALA A 77 11.35 -11.00 4.88
N SER A 78 12.05 -11.15 3.75
CA SER A 78 13.47 -11.47 3.74
C SER A 78 14.36 -10.36 4.33
N ARG A 79 13.84 -9.12 4.41
CA ARG A 79 14.48 -7.97 5.06
C ARG A 79 14.14 -7.87 6.57
N GLY A 80 13.47 -8.86 7.15
CA GLY A 80 13.18 -8.93 8.58
C GLY A 80 11.85 -8.30 9.02
N MET A 81 10.97 -7.92 8.09
CA MET A 81 9.65 -7.37 8.40
C MET A 81 8.58 -8.46 8.45
N THR A 82 7.50 -8.23 9.20
CA THR A 82 6.23 -8.91 8.94
C THR A 82 5.50 -8.15 7.83
N THR A 83 5.07 -8.84 6.79
CA THR A 83 4.39 -8.23 5.64
C THR A 83 3.01 -8.82 5.43
N MET A 84 2.06 -8.01 5.03
CA MET A 84 0.65 -8.38 4.99
C MET A 84 -0.02 -7.83 3.72
N CYS A 85 -0.69 -8.69 2.94
CA CYS A 85 -1.62 -8.27 1.91
C CYS A 85 -3.04 -8.32 2.46
N PHE A 86 -3.70 -7.19 2.58
CA PHE A 86 -5.07 -7.09 3.04
C PHE A 86 -6.06 -7.16 1.88
N ASP A 87 -7.06 -8.02 1.99
CA ASP A 87 -8.26 -7.86 1.17
C ASP A 87 -9.08 -6.68 1.72
N TYR A 88 -9.80 -6.04 0.85
CA TYR A 88 -10.73 -4.99 1.23
C TYR A 88 -11.91 -5.00 0.25
N ARG A 89 -13.02 -4.43 0.66
CA ARG A 89 -14.25 -4.48 -0.13
C ARG A 89 -14.13 -3.68 -1.43
N VAL A 90 -14.42 -4.37 -2.53
CA VAL A 90 -14.50 -3.83 -3.89
C VAL A 90 -15.83 -4.27 -4.52
N SER A 91 -16.44 -3.44 -5.39
CA SER A 91 -17.80 -3.66 -5.86
C SER A 91 -18.00 -4.97 -6.62
N ALA A 92 -17.01 -5.43 -7.38
CA ALA A 92 -17.10 -6.67 -8.13
C ALA A 92 -17.19 -7.94 -7.27
N ARG A 93 -16.60 -7.93 -6.06
CA ARG A 93 -16.68 -9.05 -5.11
C ARG A 93 -17.71 -8.82 -4.00
N HIS A 94 -17.97 -7.58 -3.67
CA HIS A 94 -18.84 -7.18 -2.57
C HIS A 94 -19.85 -6.15 -3.08
N PRO A 95 -20.94 -6.57 -3.74
CA PRO A 95 -21.93 -5.67 -4.31
C PRO A 95 -22.44 -4.63 -3.30
N GLY A 96 -22.53 -3.38 -3.72
CA GLY A 96 -22.90 -2.26 -2.85
C GLY A 96 -21.71 -1.63 -2.11
N SER A 97 -20.50 -2.17 -2.27
CA SER A 97 -19.26 -1.56 -1.75
C SER A 97 -18.65 -0.59 -2.76
N GLY A 98 -17.82 0.31 -2.25
CA GLY A 98 -17.12 1.32 -3.05
C GLY A 98 -16.02 2.00 -2.26
N PRO A 99 -15.66 3.25 -2.63
CA PRO A 99 -14.56 3.96 -2.01
C PRO A 99 -14.64 4.09 -0.49
N LEU A 100 -15.84 4.36 0.04
CA LEU A 100 -16.03 4.54 1.49
C LEU A 100 -15.77 3.27 2.27
N GLN A 101 -16.20 2.11 1.75
CA GLN A 101 -15.93 0.82 2.37
C GLN A 101 -14.44 0.47 2.30
N ALA A 102 -13.77 0.74 1.18
CA ALA A 102 -12.33 0.54 1.06
C ALA A 102 -11.53 1.39 2.06
N MET A 103 -11.93 2.65 2.27
CA MET A 103 -11.33 3.53 3.28
C MET A 103 -11.54 2.99 4.70
N ALA A 104 -12.75 2.54 5.01
CA ALA A 104 -13.09 1.94 6.31
C ALA A 104 -12.28 0.66 6.56
N ASP A 105 -12.16 -0.21 5.56
CA ASP A 105 -11.43 -1.47 5.68
C ASP A 105 -9.92 -1.26 5.86
N ALA A 106 -9.32 -0.27 5.18
CA ALA A 106 -7.93 0.09 5.39
C ALA A 106 -7.67 0.60 6.83
N ARG A 107 -8.61 1.35 7.41
CA ARG A 107 -8.55 1.81 8.80
C ARG A 107 -8.68 0.64 9.77
N SER A 108 -9.64 -0.26 9.52
CA SER A 108 -9.82 -1.50 10.30
C SER A 108 -8.55 -2.37 10.28
N ALA A 109 -7.90 -2.50 9.12
CA ALA A 109 -6.67 -3.29 8.97
C ALA A 109 -5.52 -2.75 9.84
N ILE A 110 -5.28 -1.45 9.86
CA ILE A 110 -4.24 -0.84 10.72
C ILE A 110 -4.57 -1.03 12.21
N ARG A 111 -5.85 -0.91 12.60
CA ARG A 111 -6.27 -1.19 13.99
C ARG A 111 -6.09 -2.65 14.34
N TRP A 112 -6.46 -3.56 13.45
CA TRP A 112 -6.29 -5.00 13.66
C TRP A 112 -4.83 -5.36 13.92
N ILE A 113 -3.88 -4.83 13.14
CA ILE A 113 -2.44 -5.02 13.41
C ILE A 113 -2.08 -4.56 14.82
N ARG A 114 -2.55 -3.37 15.25
CA ARG A 114 -2.23 -2.82 16.57
C ARG A 114 -2.83 -3.62 17.71
N MET A 115 -4.07 -4.05 17.56
CA MET A 115 -4.76 -4.84 18.60
C MET A 115 -4.14 -6.22 18.77
N ASN A 116 -3.61 -6.81 17.69
CA ASN A 116 -2.98 -8.13 17.70
C ASN A 116 -1.44 -8.08 17.72
N ALA A 117 -0.84 -6.92 18.03
CA ALA A 117 0.60 -6.70 17.90
C ALA A 117 1.45 -7.69 18.73
N VAL A 118 0.99 -8.05 19.92
CA VAL A 118 1.67 -9.02 20.79
C VAL A 118 1.66 -10.41 20.18
N GLU A 119 0.52 -10.86 19.69
CA GLU A 119 0.33 -12.18 19.08
C GLU A 119 1.10 -12.30 17.75
N LEU A 120 1.11 -11.23 16.96
CA LEU A 120 1.87 -11.13 15.72
C LEU A 120 3.39 -10.92 15.93
N GLY A 121 3.83 -10.65 17.16
CA GLY A 121 5.23 -10.35 17.45
C GLY A 121 5.75 -9.10 16.75
N VAL A 122 4.90 -8.08 16.59
CA VAL A 122 5.20 -6.85 15.85
C VAL A 122 5.15 -5.61 16.74
N ASN A 123 5.79 -4.53 16.27
CA ASN A 123 5.77 -3.24 16.95
C ASN A 123 4.56 -2.42 16.48
N PRO A 124 3.57 -2.12 17.33
CA PRO A 124 2.40 -1.33 16.95
C PRO A 124 2.72 0.13 16.58
N GLY A 125 3.93 0.61 16.91
CA GLY A 125 4.45 1.92 16.52
C GLY A 125 5.30 1.91 15.25
N LYS A 126 5.43 0.78 14.55
CA LYS A 126 6.21 0.64 13.31
C LYS A 126 5.39 -0.03 12.20
N ILE A 127 4.32 0.59 11.78
CA ILE A 127 3.41 0.11 10.72
C ILE A 127 3.50 1.03 9.51
N ILE A 128 3.86 0.48 8.37
CA ILE A 128 3.86 1.16 7.07
C ILE A 128 2.63 0.73 6.29
N GLY A 129 1.83 1.69 5.84
CA GLY A 129 0.74 1.42 4.90
C GLY A 129 1.24 1.57 3.46
N VAL A 130 1.04 0.57 2.62
CA VAL A 130 1.45 0.59 1.21
C VAL A 130 0.24 0.38 0.32
N GLY A 131 0.06 1.19 -0.72
CA GLY A 131 -1.08 0.98 -1.60
C GLY A 131 -0.92 1.54 -3.00
N GLY A 132 -1.64 0.92 -3.94
CA GLY A 132 -1.69 1.37 -5.33
C GLY A 132 -3.07 1.93 -5.73
N SER A 133 -3.11 2.99 -6.54
CA SER A 133 -4.36 3.51 -7.14
C SER A 133 -5.46 3.77 -6.08
N GLY A 134 -6.60 3.08 -6.18
CA GLY A 134 -7.69 3.13 -5.20
C GLY A 134 -7.30 2.59 -3.81
N GLY A 135 -6.46 1.55 -3.73
CA GLY A 135 -5.88 1.06 -2.47
C GLY A 135 -4.90 2.07 -1.86
N GLY A 136 -4.16 2.79 -2.72
CA GLY A 136 -3.33 3.92 -2.31
C GLY A 136 -4.15 5.05 -1.68
N HIS A 137 -5.30 5.39 -2.28
CA HIS A 137 -6.24 6.35 -1.68
C HIS A 137 -6.75 5.86 -0.32
N ALA A 138 -7.17 4.60 -0.23
CA ALA A 138 -7.73 4.04 1.00
C ALA A 138 -6.76 4.16 2.17
N ILE A 139 -5.50 3.75 2.00
CA ILE A 139 -4.49 3.84 3.07
C ILE A 139 -4.00 5.26 3.32
N ALA A 140 -3.89 6.10 2.29
CA ALA A 140 -3.56 7.51 2.47
C ALA A 140 -4.67 8.25 3.22
N SER A 141 -5.93 7.91 2.99
CA SER A 141 -7.06 8.49 3.73
C SER A 141 -6.97 8.15 5.22
N ALA A 142 -6.57 6.92 5.58
CA ALA A 142 -6.33 6.55 6.98
C ALA A 142 -5.22 7.38 7.63
N ALA A 143 -4.22 7.77 6.85
CA ALA A 143 -3.09 8.58 7.32
C ALA A 143 -3.44 10.06 7.58
N ILE A 144 -4.35 10.65 6.81
CA ILE A 144 -4.51 12.12 6.77
C ILE A 144 -5.93 12.64 6.92
N LEU A 145 -6.95 11.79 6.78
CA LEU A 145 -8.35 12.18 6.98
C LEU A 145 -8.90 11.60 8.30
N ASN A 146 -9.86 12.31 8.90
CA ASN A 146 -10.64 11.82 10.04
C ASN A 146 -12.03 11.37 9.56
N GLY A 147 -12.67 10.50 10.35
CA GLY A 147 -13.94 9.88 9.97
C GLY A 147 -13.71 8.72 9.01
N PHE A 148 -14.69 8.15 8.39
CA PHE A 148 -14.60 6.98 7.51
C PHE A 148 -14.26 5.66 8.25
N ASP A 149 -14.49 5.61 9.55
CA ASP A 149 -14.41 4.37 10.31
C ASP A 149 -15.62 3.48 10.00
N ASP A 150 -15.41 2.16 10.00
CA ASP A 150 -16.56 1.25 9.96
C ASP A 150 -17.34 1.35 11.28
N PRO A 151 -18.66 1.41 11.24
CA PRO A 151 -19.47 1.46 12.47
C PRO A 151 -19.26 0.28 13.42
N SER A 152 -18.76 -0.85 12.91
CA SER A 152 -18.46 -2.05 13.72
C SER A 152 -17.05 -2.04 14.33
N ASP A 153 -16.19 -1.09 13.96
CA ASP A 153 -14.82 -1.05 14.45
C ASP A 153 -14.73 -0.65 15.93
N VAL A 154 -13.84 -1.32 16.65
CA VAL A 154 -13.34 -0.84 17.93
C VAL A 154 -12.37 0.30 17.67
N THR A 155 -12.71 1.51 18.13
CA THR A 155 -11.95 2.73 17.82
C THR A 155 -10.94 3.15 18.88
N ASP A 156 -10.64 2.29 19.83
CA ASP A 156 -9.75 2.58 20.97
C ASP A 156 -8.28 2.74 20.57
N CYS A 157 -7.93 2.30 19.37
CA CYS A 157 -6.59 2.50 18.83
C CYS A 157 -6.61 3.27 17.49
N SER A 158 -5.50 3.94 17.20
CA SER A 158 -5.36 4.78 16.01
C SER A 158 -5.37 3.95 14.71
N PRO A 159 -6.10 4.35 13.66
CA PRO A 159 -6.02 3.75 12.34
C PRO A 159 -4.87 4.35 11.48
N VAL A 160 -4.12 5.32 12.02
CA VAL A 160 -3.10 6.06 11.27
C VAL A 160 -1.81 5.24 11.18
N PRO A 161 -1.30 4.83 10.00
CA PRO A 161 0.00 4.17 9.88
C PRO A 161 1.14 5.12 10.29
N ASN A 162 2.33 4.56 10.54
CA ASN A 162 3.50 5.35 10.96
C ASN A 162 4.29 5.91 9.78
N ALA A 163 4.13 5.33 8.60
CA ALA A 163 4.59 5.84 7.30
C ALA A 163 3.69 5.31 6.18
N VAL A 164 3.76 5.91 4.99
CA VAL A 164 2.92 5.52 3.84
C VAL A 164 3.75 5.46 2.57
N VAL A 165 3.52 4.43 1.74
CA VAL A 165 4.07 4.33 0.38
C VAL A 165 2.94 4.17 -0.63
N LEU A 166 2.97 4.96 -1.68
CA LEU A 166 1.88 5.08 -2.63
C LEU A 166 2.36 4.92 -4.08
N PHE A 167 1.70 4.04 -4.81
CA PHE A 167 1.93 3.83 -6.24
C PHE A 167 0.74 4.38 -7.03
N ASN A 168 0.98 5.36 -7.89
CA ASN A 168 -0.05 5.99 -8.73
C ASN A 168 -1.37 6.24 -7.97
N PRO A 169 -1.34 6.85 -6.77
CA PRO A 169 -2.51 6.93 -5.91
C PRO A 169 -3.56 7.92 -6.44
N VAL A 170 -4.83 7.64 -6.17
CA VAL A 170 -5.88 8.63 -6.36
C VAL A 170 -5.81 9.67 -5.25
N MET A 171 -5.20 10.84 -5.52
CA MET A 171 -5.07 11.94 -4.55
C MET A 171 -6.25 12.91 -4.61
N ASP A 172 -6.74 13.14 -5.81
CA ASP A 172 -7.84 14.06 -6.10
C ASP A 172 -9.11 13.25 -6.37
N THR A 173 -10.11 13.44 -5.54
CA THR A 173 -11.43 12.85 -5.75
C THR A 173 -12.48 13.90 -6.11
N TRP A 174 -12.14 15.20 -6.01
CA TRP A 174 -13.14 16.25 -6.11
C TRP A 174 -13.10 17.08 -7.38
N SER A 175 -11.94 17.32 -7.99
CA SER A 175 -11.85 18.16 -9.19
C SER A 175 -12.66 17.57 -10.37
N ARG A 176 -12.87 18.38 -11.39
CA ARG A 176 -13.53 17.92 -12.64
C ARG A 176 -12.73 16.86 -13.39
N HIS A 177 -11.44 16.74 -13.12
CA HIS A 177 -10.52 15.78 -13.73
C HIS A 177 -10.22 14.57 -12.84
N ALA A 178 -10.85 14.51 -11.65
CA ALA A 178 -10.70 13.38 -10.75
C ALA A 178 -11.13 12.07 -11.43
N PRO A 179 -10.37 10.97 -11.28
CA PRO A 179 -10.78 9.69 -11.82
C PRO A 179 -11.94 9.07 -11.02
N TYR A 180 -12.68 8.16 -11.64
CA TYR A 180 -13.70 7.32 -10.99
C TYR A 180 -14.80 8.11 -10.24
N GLN A 181 -15.25 9.25 -10.79
CA GLN A 181 -16.27 10.10 -10.14
C GLN A 181 -17.61 9.41 -9.95
N ASP A 182 -17.95 8.48 -10.84
CA ASP A 182 -19.17 7.68 -10.87
C ASP A 182 -19.20 6.57 -9.81
N ARG A 183 -18.08 6.29 -9.14
CA ARG A 183 -17.96 5.24 -8.10
C ARG A 183 -18.32 5.72 -6.69
N TRP A 184 -18.55 7.00 -6.52
CA TRP A 184 -18.92 7.60 -5.25
C TRP A 184 -20.43 7.61 -5.07
N PRO A 185 -20.96 7.35 -3.86
CA PRO A 185 -22.40 7.34 -3.63
C PRO A 185 -23.04 8.71 -3.82
N ASP A 186 -22.29 9.77 -3.55
CA ASP A 186 -22.71 11.15 -3.68
C ASP A 186 -21.52 12.14 -3.71
N ASN A 187 -21.82 13.39 -4.09
CA ASN A 187 -20.82 14.44 -4.17
C ASN A 187 -20.28 14.89 -2.80
N ALA A 188 -21.06 14.76 -1.73
CA ALA A 188 -20.62 15.16 -0.39
C ALA A 188 -19.55 14.21 0.11
N SER A 189 -19.77 12.89 -0.01
CA SER A 189 -18.82 11.84 0.32
C SER A 189 -17.54 11.96 -0.51
N ARG A 190 -17.67 12.16 -1.82
CA ARG A 190 -16.56 12.36 -2.75
C ARG A 190 -15.70 13.56 -2.34
N LYS A 191 -16.32 14.67 -2.00
CA LYS A 191 -15.64 15.88 -1.54
C LYS A 191 -15.00 15.71 -0.18
N ALA A 192 -15.64 14.99 0.74
CA ALA A 192 -15.09 14.72 2.06
C ALA A 192 -13.85 13.82 2.02
N ALA A 193 -13.81 12.89 1.09
CA ALA A 193 -12.71 11.95 0.89
C ALA A 193 -11.53 12.50 0.06
N ASP A 194 -11.60 13.74 -0.40
CA ASP A 194 -10.51 14.38 -1.14
C ASP A 194 -9.28 14.59 -0.24
N LEU A 195 -8.16 13.98 -0.60
CA LEU A 195 -6.95 13.97 0.22
C LEU A 195 -6.33 15.37 0.35
N TYR A 196 -6.57 16.28 -0.59
CA TYR A 196 -6.13 17.65 -0.48
C TYR A 196 -6.72 18.40 0.73
N ARG A 197 -7.89 17.98 1.19
CA ARG A 197 -8.55 18.56 2.37
C ARG A 197 -7.84 18.20 3.67
N GLY A 198 -7.13 17.08 3.69
CA GLY A 198 -6.37 16.60 4.84
C GLY A 198 -4.95 17.19 4.93
N ILE A 199 -4.51 18.01 3.96
CA ILE A 199 -3.16 18.56 3.95
C ILE A 199 -2.97 19.57 5.09
N LYS A 200 -2.40 19.09 6.18
CA LYS A 200 -1.97 19.85 7.36
C LYS A 200 -0.56 19.42 7.77
N ALA A 201 0.09 20.13 8.66
CA ALA A 201 1.37 19.69 9.21
C ALA A 201 1.21 18.46 10.10
N GLY A 202 2.20 17.58 10.11
CA GLY A 202 2.31 16.47 11.05
C GLY A 202 1.59 15.18 10.67
N PHE A 203 1.30 14.94 9.39
CA PHE A 203 0.91 13.59 8.97
C PHE A 203 2.15 12.68 8.78
N PRO A 204 1.98 11.34 8.76
CA PRO A 204 3.09 10.40 8.66
C PRO A 204 3.98 10.64 7.44
N PRO A 205 5.31 10.34 7.52
CA PRO A 205 6.18 10.36 6.36
C PRO A 205 5.60 9.57 5.19
N MET A 206 5.73 10.11 3.98
CA MET A 206 5.09 9.56 2.79
C MET A 206 6.07 9.50 1.61
N LEU A 207 6.12 8.35 0.93
CA LEU A 207 6.76 8.16 -0.37
C LEU A 207 5.67 7.99 -1.43
N ILE A 208 5.68 8.81 -2.46
CA ILE A 208 4.75 8.72 -3.59
C ILE A 208 5.56 8.46 -4.86
N MET A 209 5.21 7.43 -5.60
CA MET A 209 5.79 7.05 -6.89
C MET A 209 4.73 7.10 -7.97
N HIS A 210 4.97 7.81 -9.08
CA HIS A 210 3.97 8.00 -10.12
C HIS A 210 4.59 8.09 -11.52
N GLY A 211 3.98 7.41 -12.48
CA GLY A 211 4.38 7.47 -13.88
C GLY A 211 3.86 8.72 -14.57
N THR A 212 4.72 9.42 -15.34
CA THR A 212 4.36 10.70 -15.98
C THR A 212 3.32 10.55 -17.10
N GLU A 213 3.20 9.35 -17.70
CA GLU A 213 2.21 9.05 -18.74
C GLU A 213 1.01 8.20 -18.22
N ASP A 214 0.69 8.33 -16.93
CA ASP A 214 -0.48 7.65 -16.36
C ASP A 214 -1.78 8.23 -16.95
N ARG A 215 -2.48 7.37 -17.71
CA ARG A 215 -3.77 7.71 -18.35
C ARG A 215 -4.99 7.28 -17.54
N VAL A 216 -4.78 6.63 -16.39
CA VAL A 216 -5.84 6.13 -15.50
C VAL A 216 -6.03 7.08 -14.33
N VAL A 217 -4.95 7.41 -13.64
CA VAL A 217 -4.93 8.39 -12.55
C VAL A 217 -3.99 9.52 -12.95
N PRO A 218 -4.49 10.76 -13.11
CA PRO A 218 -3.66 11.87 -13.56
C PRO A 218 -2.46 12.13 -12.65
N PHE A 219 -1.26 12.15 -13.23
CA PHE A 219 0.01 12.43 -12.57
C PHE A 219 -0.02 13.73 -11.75
N ASP A 220 -0.62 14.79 -12.31
CA ASP A 220 -0.70 16.11 -11.69
C ASP A 220 -1.34 16.09 -10.30
N GLY A 221 -2.24 15.13 -10.05
CA GLY A 221 -2.85 14.93 -8.75
C GLY A 221 -1.79 14.64 -7.67
N SER A 222 -0.96 13.63 -7.89
CA SER A 222 0.11 13.25 -6.96
C SER A 222 1.19 14.31 -6.82
N TYR A 223 1.65 14.87 -7.94
CA TYR A 223 2.66 15.93 -7.98
C TYR A 223 2.22 17.17 -7.17
N THR A 224 1.00 17.65 -7.41
CA THR A 224 0.47 18.81 -6.71
C THR A 224 0.26 18.53 -5.22
N PHE A 225 -0.20 17.31 -4.87
CA PHE A 225 -0.34 16.89 -3.47
C PHE A 225 1.02 16.94 -2.74
N ALA A 226 2.04 16.33 -3.32
CA ALA A 226 3.39 16.30 -2.73
C ALA A 226 3.94 17.72 -2.51
N ARG A 227 3.81 18.60 -3.50
CA ARG A 227 4.23 20.01 -3.39
C ARG A 227 3.50 20.77 -2.28
N LYS A 228 2.18 20.59 -2.17
CA LYS A 228 1.38 21.24 -1.12
C LYS A 228 1.76 20.70 0.26
N SER A 229 2.01 19.40 0.37
CA SER A 229 2.43 18.72 1.60
C SER A 229 3.79 19.22 2.10
N SER A 230 4.76 19.34 1.20
CA SER A 230 6.10 19.87 1.51
C SER A 230 6.04 21.32 2.03
N LYS A 231 5.13 22.17 1.47
CA LYS A 231 4.91 23.54 1.99
C LYS A 231 4.37 23.56 3.43
N LYS A 232 3.78 22.46 3.91
CA LYS A 232 3.35 22.28 5.30
C LYS A 232 4.42 21.61 6.17
N LYS A 233 5.66 21.46 5.64
CA LYS A 233 6.81 20.82 6.31
C LYS A 233 6.59 19.33 6.62
N ASN A 234 5.72 18.64 5.87
CA ASN A 234 5.61 17.21 5.95
C ASN A 234 6.76 16.54 5.18
N ILE A 235 7.20 15.38 5.66
CA ILE A 235 8.10 14.49 4.90
C ILE A 235 7.24 13.84 3.83
N CYS A 236 7.32 14.34 2.60
CA CYS A 236 6.60 13.81 1.45
C CYS A 236 7.56 13.75 0.26
N ARG A 237 8.19 12.57 0.10
CA ARG A 237 9.08 12.29 -1.04
C ARG A 237 8.22 11.95 -2.25
N PHE A 238 8.52 12.54 -3.37
CA PHE A 238 7.88 12.26 -4.64
C PHE A 238 8.91 11.81 -5.66
N ILE A 239 8.69 10.65 -6.27
CA ILE A 239 9.53 10.10 -7.34
C ILE A 239 8.66 9.96 -8.59
N GLU A 240 9.04 10.67 -9.65
CA GLU A 240 8.43 10.54 -10.95
C GLU A 240 9.15 9.50 -11.80
N PHE A 241 8.37 8.70 -12.52
CA PHE A 241 8.87 7.70 -13.44
C PHE A 241 8.50 8.14 -14.87
N ASP A 242 9.48 8.72 -15.54
CA ASP A 242 9.28 9.32 -16.86
C ASP A 242 8.83 8.30 -17.90
N GLY A 243 7.84 8.69 -18.73
CA GLY A 243 7.24 7.85 -19.77
C GLY A 243 6.49 6.61 -19.25
N LYS A 244 6.30 6.42 -17.94
CA LYS A 244 5.63 5.23 -17.39
C LYS A 244 4.14 5.47 -17.19
N GLY A 245 3.35 4.41 -17.46
CA GLY A 245 1.89 4.38 -17.27
C GLY A 245 1.47 3.84 -15.91
N HIS A 246 0.16 3.63 -15.72
CA HIS A 246 -0.46 3.31 -14.42
C HIS A 246 0.08 2.07 -13.70
N GLY A 247 0.41 1.00 -14.43
CA GLY A 247 0.80 -0.29 -13.83
C GLY A 247 2.32 -0.53 -13.79
N PHE A 248 3.16 0.45 -14.05
CA PHE A 248 4.59 0.27 -14.32
C PHE A 248 5.35 -0.49 -13.23
N PHE A 249 4.97 -0.34 -11.97
CA PHE A 249 5.61 -0.95 -10.79
C PHE A 249 5.27 -2.43 -10.59
N ASN A 250 4.31 -2.99 -11.35
CA ASN A 250 3.89 -4.36 -11.16
C ASN A 250 4.99 -5.33 -11.63
N PHE A 251 5.33 -6.27 -10.75
CA PHE A 251 6.30 -7.34 -11.01
C PHE A 251 6.06 -8.05 -12.35
N ASN A 252 4.80 -8.22 -12.72
CA ASN A 252 4.36 -8.93 -13.92
C ASN A 252 4.45 -8.11 -15.21
N LEU A 253 4.59 -6.78 -15.12
CA LEU A 253 4.67 -5.89 -16.28
C LEU A 253 6.11 -5.49 -16.61
N SER A 254 6.89 -5.18 -15.59
CA SER A 254 8.30 -4.79 -15.76
C SER A 254 9.07 -5.14 -14.50
N PHE A 255 9.94 -6.12 -14.61
CA PHE A 255 10.81 -6.50 -13.49
C PHE A 255 11.77 -5.34 -13.12
N GLU A 256 12.32 -4.64 -14.11
CA GLU A 256 13.20 -3.48 -13.91
C GLU A 256 12.51 -2.39 -13.07
N MET A 257 11.27 -2.04 -13.43
CA MET A 257 10.53 -0.99 -12.71
C MET A 257 10.04 -1.46 -11.34
N TYR A 258 9.67 -2.73 -11.22
CA TYR A 258 9.40 -3.35 -9.93
C TYR A 258 10.62 -3.21 -9.02
N GLU A 259 11.81 -3.58 -9.50
CA GLU A 259 13.06 -3.49 -8.76
C GLU A 259 13.41 -2.05 -8.38
N ALA A 260 13.31 -1.11 -9.32
CA ALA A 260 13.56 0.30 -9.06
C ALA A 260 12.65 0.89 -7.97
N THR A 261 11.35 0.56 -8.02
CA THR A 261 10.40 1.02 -7.00
C THR A 261 10.60 0.31 -5.67
N LEU A 262 10.97 -0.97 -5.69
CA LEU A 262 11.27 -1.75 -4.49
C LEU A 262 12.48 -1.19 -3.74
N MET A 263 13.56 -0.83 -4.47
CA MET A 263 14.75 -0.21 -3.88
C MET A 263 14.44 1.17 -3.29
N ALA A 264 13.62 1.98 -3.94
CA ALA A 264 13.17 3.26 -3.39
C ALA A 264 12.37 3.09 -2.08
N MET A 265 11.58 2.01 -1.97
CA MET A 265 10.91 1.66 -0.72
C MET A 265 11.90 1.22 0.36
N ASP A 266 12.87 0.36 0.00
CA ASP A 266 13.88 -0.15 0.95
C ASP A 266 14.69 1.00 1.54
N GLU A 267 15.19 1.92 0.72
CA GLU A 267 15.86 3.13 1.17
C GLU A 267 15.00 3.96 2.12
N PHE A 268 13.74 4.17 1.77
CA PHE A 268 12.82 4.93 2.61
C PHE A 268 12.55 4.26 3.95
N PHE A 269 12.45 2.93 3.98
CA PHE A 269 12.25 2.16 5.20
C PHE A 269 13.49 2.17 6.10
N VAL A 270 14.69 2.10 5.52
CA VAL A 270 15.97 2.25 6.24
C VAL A 270 16.10 3.64 6.84
N GLU A 271 15.86 4.70 6.06
CA GLU A 271 15.95 6.09 6.54
C GLU A 271 15.02 6.38 7.72
N LEU A 272 13.84 5.77 7.73
CA LEU A 272 12.87 5.92 8.81
C LEU A 272 13.10 4.94 9.98
N GLY A 273 14.08 4.05 9.88
CA GLY A 273 14.41 3.07 10.92
C GLY A 273 13.39 1.95 11.08
N PHE A 274 12.68 1.60 10.01
CA PHE A 274 11.79 0.43 10.01
C PHE A 274 12.55 -0.88 9.79
N ILE A 275 13.61 -0.85 9.00
CA ILE A 275 14.55 -1.96 8.76
C ILE A 275 15.98 -1.48 8.88
N GLU A 276 16.89 -2.40 9.16
CA GLU A 276 18.34 -2.13 9.14
C GLU A 276 18.86 -2.05 7.69
N PRO A 277 19.92 -1.27 7.43
CA PRO A 277 20.59 -1.32 6.14
C PRO A 277 21.00 -2.75 5.76
N ASP A 278 20.86 -3.11 4.48
CA ASP A 278 21.40 -4.38 4.01
C ASP A 278 22.95 -4.33 4.02
N PRO A 279 23.62 -5.19 4.81
CA PRO A 279 25.07 -5.19 4.87
C PRO A 279 25.72 -5.55 3.52
N ASN A 280 24.96 -6.15 2.60
CA ASN A 280 25.43 -6.53 1.25
C ASN A 280 24.98 -5.53 0.17
N ALA A 281 24.25 -4.48 0.53
CA ALA A 281 23.85 -3.42 -0.40
C ALA A 281 25.11 -2.70 -0.91
N GLY A 282 25.52 -2.99 -2.13
CA GLY A 282 26.70 -2.40 -2.78
C GLY A 282 27.81 -3.40 -3.16
N LEU A 283 27.81 -4.62 -2.66
CA LEU A 283 28.83 -5.62 -3.01
C LEU A 283 28.66 -6.23 -4.42
N GLY A 284 27.54 -5.96 -5.11
CA GLY A 284 27.27 -6.48 -6.45
C GLY A 284 27.51 -5.50 -7.61
N LYS A 285 27.97 -4.27 -7.33
CA LYS A 285 28.15 -3.25 -8.40
C LYS A 285 29.56 -3.23 -9.01
N ASP A 286 30.54 -3.90 -8.40
CA ASP A 286 31.94 -3.88 -8.83
C ASP A 286 32.38 -5.12 -9.64
N GLU A 287 31.52 -6.12 -9.84
CA GLU A 287 31.86 -7.32 -10.63
C GLU A 287 31.28 -7.34 -12.05
N ALA A 288 30.66 -6.23 -12.51
CA ALA A 288 30.12 -6.09 -13.86
C ALA A 288 30.86 -4.97 -14.63
N LEU A 289 32.19 -5.09 -14.79
CA LEU A 289 32.99 -4.37 -15.78
C LEU A 289 33.80 -5.35 -16.61
#